data_affb6795dfbd5b02b34729ebab4a5cbc
#
_entry.id   affb6795dfbd5b02b34729ebab4a5cbc
#
_cell.length_a   1.000
_cell.length_b   1.000
_cell.length_c   1.000
_cell.angle_alpha   90.00
_cell.angle_beta   90.00
_cell.angle_gamma   90.00
#
_symmetry.space_group_name_H-M   'P 1'
#
loop_
_entity.id
_entity.type
_entity.pdbx_description
1 polymer ?
#
loop_
_entity_poly.entity_id
_entity_poly.type
_entity_poly.pdbx_seq_one_letter_code
_entity_poly.pdbx_strand_id
1 'polypeptide(L)'
;MRQNFLIRLFCLCLFPVFTMAQNMDNFRQPYPLGTKLPEASAKNFIGQAYIAPITVNRELNVPMSNVTFEPRCRNNWHYHKGGQILVASAGIGYYQEKGKPARRLYPGDIVEIAPDVIHWHGAAPDSWFAHVAVSCNPQTNEAVWLSPVGEKEYQEATSQAENVYAEANRVLEAREQAIVSIAAYTGKGDLAHLRQALVKGLESGMTVNEVNEVLIHAYAYCGFPRSLRAIQTFMQVIEERKSMGIKDVEGREASAIEDGGSRYERGRDILAEISGTSASVPKAGYAVFAP
;
A
#
# COMPACT_ATOMS: atom_id res chain seq x y z
N MET A 1 -19.52 5.46 -61.63
CA MET A 1 -19.44 6.04 -60.26
C MET A 1 -20.06 5.05 -59.29
N ARG A 2 -19.23 4.28 -58.57
CA ARG A 2 -19.66 3.40 -57.48
C ARG A 2 -18.85 3.80 -56.27
N GLN A 3 -19.51 4.39 -55.29
CA GLN A 3 -18.97 4.74 -53.97
C GLN A 3 -18.97 3.48 -53.12
N ASN A 4 -17.80 3.05 -52.70
CA ASN A 4 -17.61 1.98 -51.70
C ASN A 4 -17.61 2.62 -50.32
N PHE A 5 -18.65 2.35 -49.54
CA PHE A 5 -18.76 2.71 -48.13
C PHE A 5 -18.02 1.66 -47.30
N LEU A 6 -16.87 2.02 -46.80
CA LEU A 6 -16.09 1.19 -45.82
C LEU A 6 -16.65 1.42 -44.42
N ILE A 7 -17.49 0.50 -43.96
CA ILE A 7 -17.90 0.41 -42.55
C ILE A 7 -16.68 -0.11 -41.75
N ARG A 8 -16.04 0.76 -40.99
CA ARG A 8 -15.09 0.37 -39.95
C ARG A 8 -15.83 -0.15 -38.72
N LEU A 9 -15.86 -1.47 -38.58
CA LEU A 9 -16.35 -2.15 -37.38
C LEU A 9 -15.32 -1.96 -36.28
N PHE A 10 -15.60 -1.04 -35.32
CA PHE A 10 -14.84 -0.89 -34.10
C PHE A 10 -15.25 -2.03 -33.15
N CYS A 11 -14.49 -3.11 -33.14
CA CYS A 11 -14.65 -4.19 -32.18
C CYS A 11 -14.11 -3.69 -30.82
N LEU A 12 -15.01 -3.16 -29.98
CA LEU A 12 -14.71 -2.88 -28.57
C LEU A 12 -14.60 -4.23 -27.86
N CYS A 13 -13.38 -4.75 -27.73
CA CYS A 13 -13.11 -5.88 -26.84
C CYS A 13 -13.25 -5.38 -25.39
N LEU A 14 -14.45 -5.44 -24.87
CA LEU A 14 -14.71 -5.42 -23.43
C LEU A 14 -14.12 -6.72 -22.85
N PHE A 15 -12.87 -6.69 -22.42
CA PHE A 15 -12.36 -7.69 -21.52
C PHE A 15 -13.05 -7.47 -20.17
N PRO A 16 -13.86 -8.41 -19.68
CA PRO A 16 -14.31 -8.34 -18.31
C PRO A 16 -13.06 -8.49 -17.43
N VAL A 17 -12.70 -7.42 -16.73
CA VAL A 17 -11.77 -7.52 -15.60
C VAL A 17 -12.52 -8.32 -14.53
N PHE A 18 -12.35 -9.65 -14.54
CA PHE A 18 -12.72 -10.48 -13.41
C PHE A 18 -11.75 -10.14 -12.26
N THR A 19 -12.11 -9.16 -11.45
CA THR A 19 -11.54 -9.04 -10.11
C THR A 19 -12.02 -10.27 -9.34
N MET A 20 -11.13 -11.26 -9.18
CA MET A 20 -11.42 -12.40 -8.30
C MET A 20 -11.53 -11.86 -6.88
N ALA A 21 -12.75 -11.83 -6.34
CA ALA A 21 -12.96 -11.55 -4.93
C ALA A 21 -12.09 -12.49 -4.10
N GLN A 22 -11.40 -11.96 -3.10
CA GLN A 22 -10.52 -12.74 -2.24
C GLN A 22 -11.34 -13.86 -1.57
N ASN A 23 -10.98 -15.12 -1.84
CA ASN A 23 -11.62 -16.26 -1.21
C ASN A 23 -11.27 -16.30 0.29
N MET A 24 -12.22 -16.68 1.14
CA MET A 24 -12.05 -16.87 2.59
C MET A 24 -10.84 -17.77 2.93
N ASP A 25 -10.56 -18.78 2.11
CA ASP A 25 -9.44 -19.70 2.33
C ASP A 25 -8.07 -19.03 2.37
N ASN A 26 -7.92 -17.87 1.71
CA ASN A 26 -6.70 -17.09 1.65
C ASN A 26 -6.72 -15.86 2.58
N PHE A 27 -7.86 -15.55 3.20
CA PHE A 27 -7.97 -14.43 4.11
C PHE A 27 -7.39 -14.80 5.47
N ARG A 28 -6.41 -14.04 5.94
CA ARG A 28 -5.78 -14.23 7.26
C ARG A 28 -5.99 -12.99 8.09
N GLN A 29 -6.42 -13.17 9.32
CA GLN A 29 -6.62 -12.10 10.31
C GLN A 29 -6.07 -12.54 11.67
N PRO A 30 -5.59 -11.57 12.50
CA PRO A 30 -4.98 -11.88 13.79
C PRO A 30 -5.98 -12.29 14.88
N TYR A 31 -7.25 -11.96 14.70
CA TYR A 31 -8.32 -12.22 15.67
C TYR A 31 -9.32 -13.26 15.12
N PRO A 32 -10.07 -13.95 15.99
CA PRO A 32 -11.09 -14.90 15.55
C PRO A 32 -12.13 -14.24 14.64
N LEU A 33 -12.62 -15.00 13.65
CA LEU A 33 -13.73 -14.57 12.80
C LEU A 33 -15.01 -14.33 13.63
N GLY A 34 -15.25 -15.20 14.59
CA GLY A 34 -16.46 -15.17 15.41
C GLY A 34 -17.68 -15.76 14.70
N THR A 35 -18.85 -15.26 15.06
CA THR A 35 -20.13 -15.70 14.53
C THR A 35 -20.71 -14.67 13.57
N LYS A 36 -21.61 -15.10 12.69
CA LYS A 36 -22.42 -14.17 11.89
C LYS A 36 -23.14 -13.20 12.81
N LEU A 37 -23.28 -11.95 12.37
CA LEU A 37 -24.06 -10.98 13.13
C LEU A 37 -25.46 -11.52 13.41
N PRO A 38 -25.96 -11.35 14.66
CA PRO A 38 -27.34 -11.65 14.98
C PRO A 38 -28.29 -10.87 14.07
N GLU A 39 -29.45 -11.45 13.75
CA GLU A 39 -30.45 -10.87 12.86
C GLU A 39 -30.83 -9.43 13.24
N ALA A 40 -30.97 -9.17 14.52
CA ALA A 40 -31.28 -7.83 15.05
C ALA A 40 -30.21 -6.77 14.67
N SER A 41 -28.94 -7.18 14.53
CA SER A 41 -27.85 -6.31 14.10
C SER A 41 -27.63 -6.36 12.61
N ALA A 42 -27.82 -7.52 11.98
CA ALA A 42 -27.57 -7.75 10.56
C ALA A 42 -28.41 -6.84 9.63
N LYS A 43 -29.61 -6.43 10.06
CA LYS A 43 -30.46 -5.44 9.37
C LYS A 43 -29.77 -4.08 9.12
N ASN A 44 -28.72 -3.78 9.87
CA ASN A 44 -27.95 -2.54 9.73
C ASN A 44 -26.74 -2.70 8.81
N PHE A 45 -26.66 -3.81 8.07
CA PHE A 45 -25.57 -4.11 7.14
C PHE A 45 -26.13 -4.53 5.79
N ILE A 46 -25.40 -4.20 4.73
CA ILE A 46 -25.61 -4.76 3.41
C ILE A 46 -24.50 -5.78 3.16
N GLY A 47 -24.86 -7.04 2.93
CA GLY A 47 -23.91 -8.14 2.86
C GLY A 47 -23.70 -8.85 4.20
N GLN A 48 -22.70 -9.73 4.28
CA GLN A 48 -22.46 -10.57 5.46
C GLN A 48 -21.28 -10.04 6.27
N ALA A 49 -21.49 -9.87 7.56
CA ALA A 49 -20.43 -9.58 8.53
C ALA A 49 -20.44 -10.57 9.69
N TYR A 50 -19.32 -10.65 10.38
CA TYR A 50 -19.07 -11.52 11.52
C TYR A 50 -18.55 -10.69 12.68
N ILE A 51 -18.78 -11.18 13.91
CA ILE A 51 -18.32 -10.52 15.13
C ILE A 51 -17.73 -11.52 16.11
N ALA A 52 -16.59 -11.14 16.68
CA ALA A 52 -15.97 -11.85 17.81
C ALA A 52 -15.64 -10.87 18.92
N PRO A 53 -16.18 -11.02 20.13
CA PRO A 53 -15.74 -10.23 21.27
C PRO A 53 -14.25 -10.43 21.55
N ILE A 54 -13.50 -9.32 21.75
CA ILE A 54 -12.09 -9.35 22.18
C ILE A 54 -12.04 -9.19 23.69
N THR A 55 -12.76 -8.18 24.23
CA THR A 55 -12.86 -7.98 25.67
C THR A 55 -14.05 -8.76 26.20
N VAL A 56 -13.79 -9.74 27.07
CA VAL A 56 -14.82 -10.53 27.74
C VAL A 56 -14.97 -10.18 29.21
N ASN A 57 -13.93 -9.60 29.83
CA ASN A 57 -14.01 -9.11 31.22
C ASN A 57 -14.74 -7.76 31.27
N ARG A 58 -15.96 -7.77 31.78
CA ARG A 58 -16.81 -6.58 31.87
C ARG A 58 -16.32 -5.53 32.89
N GLU A 59 -15.49 -5.93 33.86
CA GLU A 59 -14.91 -5.01 34.85
C GLU A 59 -13.95 -4.00 34.21
N LEU A 60 -13.31 -4.37 33.08
CA LEU A 60 -12.45 -3.45 32.35
C LEU A 60 -13.20 -2.30 31.71
N ASN A 61 -14.50 -2.47 31.47
CA ASN A 61 -15.39 -1.46 30.90
C ASN A 61 -14.87 -0.85 29.58
N VAL A 62 -14.22 -1.66 28.75
CA VAL A 62 -13.71 -1.32 27.41
C VAL A 62 -14.26 -2.35 26.41
N PRO A 63 -15.48 -2.15 25.90
CA PRO A 63 -16.04 -3.06 24.90
C PRO A 63 -15.22 -3.01 23.60
N MET A 64 -14.66 -4.17 23.23
CA MET A 64 -13.89 -4.35 22.01
C MET A 64 -14.36 -5.61 21.28
N SER A 65 -14.51 -5.50 19.98
CA SER A 65 -14.86 -6.64 19.13
C SER A 65 -14.07 -6.61 17.81
N ASN A 66 -13.68 -7.78 17.34
CA ASN A 66 -13.26 -7.91 15.96
C ASN A 66 -14.52 -8.01 15.09
N VAL A 67 -14.63 -7.15 14.08
CA VAL A 67 -15.71 -7.17 13.09
C VAL A 67 -15.10 -7.48 11.74
N THR A 68 -15.60 -8.51 11.08
CA THR A 68 -15.09 -8.97 9.77
C THR A 68 -16.20 -8.89 8.74
N PHE A 69 -15.91 -8.26 7.63
CA PHE A 69 -16.82 -8.03 6.51
C PHE A 69 -16.41 -8.90 5.31
N GLU A 70 -17.39 -9.56 4.69
CA GLU A 70 -17.18 -10.15 3.36
C GLU A 70 -16.97 -9.06 2.30
N PRO A 71 -16.39 -9.38 1.14
CA PRO A 71 -16.28 -8.43 0.03
C PRO A 71 -17.62 -7.73 -0.24
N ARG A 72 -17.59 -6.42 -0.44
CA ARG A 72 -18.76 -5.52 -0.66
C ARG A 72 -19.65 -5.32 0.57
N CYS A 73 -19.44 -6.04 1.67
CA CYS A 73 -20.22 -5.83 2.88
C CYS A 73 -19.89 -4.47 3.52
N ARG A 74 -20.91 -3.76 3.93
CA ARG A 74 -20.82 -2.46 4.59
C ARG A 74 -21.96 -2.25 5.57
N ASN A 75 -21.73 -1.45 6.61
CA ASN A 75 -22.81 -1.06 7.50
C ASN A 75 -23.57 0.16 6.95
N ASN A 76 -24.74 0.42 7.54
CA ASN A 76 -25.53 1.60 7.27
C ASN A 76 -24.81 2.85 7.81
N TRP A 77 -25.19 4.03 7.34
CA TRP A 77 -24.84 5.27 8.01
C TRP A 77 -25.27 5.18 9.46
N HIS A 78 -24.38 5.56 10.37
CA HIS A 78 -24.63 5.56 11.80
C HIS A 78 -23.70 6.52 12.52
N TYR A 79 -23.95 6.74 13.79
CA TYR A 79 -23.04 7.46 14.69
C TYR A 79 -23.06 6.83 16.08
N HIS A 80 -22.03 7.12 16.84
CA HIS A 80 -21.87 6.69 18.23
C HIS A 80 -21.89 7.89 19.15
N LYS A 81 -22.78 7.90 20.16
CA LYS A 81 -22.86 9.00 21.14
C LYS A 81 -21.59 9.16 21.97
N GLY A 82 -20.87 8.08 22.20
CA GLY A 82 -19.61 8.07 22.95
C GLY A 82 -18.35 8.11 22.08
N GLY A 83 -18.50 8.02 20.76
CA GLY A 83 -17.40 7.85 19.82
C GLY A 83 -16.93 6.41 19.68
N GLN A 84 -16.04 6.17 18.72
CA GLN A 84 -15.51 4.83 18.37
C GLN A 84 -14.08 4.95 17.86
N ILE A 85 -13.25 3.93 18.12
CA ILE A 85 -11.97 3.77 17.45
C ILE A 85 -12.02 2.48 16.62
N LEU A 86 -11.58 2.56 15.35
CA LEU A 86 -11.39 1.41 14.50
C LEU A 86 -9.89 1.19 14.31
N VAL A 87 -9.43 -0.05 14.48
CA VAL A 87 -8.07 -0.48 14.17
C VAL A 87 -8.17 -1.54 13.09
N ALA A 88 -7.84 -1.18 11.86
CA ALA A 88 -7.84 -2.11 10.74
C ALA A 88 -6.82 -3.22 10.99
N SER A 89 -7.23 -4.49 10.89
CA SER A 89 -6.42 -5.63 11.27
C SER A 89 -6.10 -6.59 10.11
N ALA A 90 -6.95 -6.66 9.08
CA ALA A 90 -6.73 -7.50 7.91
C ALA A 90 -7.55 -7.04 6.71
N GLY A 91 -7.05 -7.36 5.50
CA GLY A 91 -7.73 -7.05 4.24
C GLY A 91 -7.77 -5.58 3.90
N ILE A 92 -8.74 -5.20 3.06
CA ILE A 92 -8.91 -3.82 2.59
C ILE A 92 -10.35 -3.37 2.87
N GLY A 93 -10.48 -2.21 3.50
CA GLY A 93 -11.77 -1.62 3.79
C GLY A 93 -11.86 -0.15 3.43
N TYR A 94 -13.01 0.42 3.72
CA TYR A 94 -13.29 1.84 3.56
C TYR A 94 -13.97 2.40 4.79
N TYR A 95 -13.72 3.67 5.05
CA TYR A 95 -14.39 4.50 6.02
C TYR A 95 -14.78 5.83 5.37
N GLN A 96 -15.96 6.33 5.67
CA GLN A 96 -16.40 7.64 5.20
C GLN A 96 -17.23 8.35 6.25
N GLU A 97 -16.90 9.60 6.51
CA GLU A 97 -17.77 10.53 7.23
C GLU A 97 -18.77 11.19 6.26
N LYS A 98 -19.95 11.47 6.72
CA LYS A 98 -20.98 12.11 5.89
C LYS A 98 -20.51 13.47 5.37
N GLY A 99 -20.55 13.64 4.06
CA GLY A 99 -20.10 14.87 3.40
C GLY A 99 -18.59 14.97 3.16
N LYS A 100 -17.81 13.95 3.50
CA LYS A 100 -16.38 13.88 3.21
C LYS A 100 -16.05 12.77 2.21
N PRO A 101 -14.91 12.82 1.51
CA PRO A 101 -14.43 11.71 0.70
C PRO A 101 -14.21 10.43 1.53
N ALA A 102 -14.44 9.27 0.93
CA ALA A 102 -14.10 8.00 1.58
C ALA A 102 -12.58 7.83 1.67
N ARG A 103 -12.14 7.20 2.75
CA ARG A 103 -10.76 6.80 3.01
C ARG A 103 -10.62 5.29 2.89
N ARG A 104 -9.68 4.82 2.09
CA ARG A 104 -9.28 3.42 2.03
C ARG A 104 -8.47 3.05 3.28
N LEU A 105 -8.71 1.86 3.83
CA LEU A 105 -8.09 1.37 5.06
C LEU A 105 -7.30 0.09 4.79
N TYR A 106 -6.10 0.03 5.37
CA TYR A 106 -5.20 -1.11 5.34
C TYR A 106 -4.90 -1.59 6.77
N PRO A 107 -4.41 -2.84 6.94
CA PRO A 107 -3.97 -3.32 8.24
C PRO A 107 -2.95 -2.37 8.89
N GLY A 108 -3.23 -1.97 10.13
CA GLY A 108 -2.46 -0.98 10.89
C GLY A 108 -3.04 0.43 10.86
N ASP A 109 -3.97 0.74 9.96
CA ASP A 109 -4.66 2.04 9.98
C ASP A 109 -5.57 2.18 11.19
N ILE A 110 -5.59 3.39 11.76
CA ILE A 110 -6.46 3.76 12.88
C ILE A 110 -7.40 4.87 12.42
N VAL A 111 -8.66 4.75 12.80
CA VAL A 111 -9.69 5.78 12.63
C VAL A 111 -10.25 6.14 13.98
N GLU A 112 -10.05 7.37 14.39
CA GLU A 112 -10.65 7.94 15.59
C GLU A 112 -11.93 8.68 15.21
N ILE A 113 -13.07 8.19 15.70
CA ILE A 113 -14.39 8.70 15.36
C ILE A 113 -14.96 9.42 16.59
N ALA A 114 -15.02 10.73 16.52
CA ALA A 114 -15.55 11.54 17.60
C ALA A 114 -17.05 11.25 17.83
N PRO A 115 -17.59 11.57 19.04
CA PRO A 115 -19.03 11.48 19.30
C PRO A 115 -19.86 12.17 18.21
N ASP A 116 -20.97 11.55 17.87
CA ASP A 116 -22.00 12.05 16.94
C ASP A 116 -21.55 12.23 15.46
N VAL A 117 -20.33 11.81 15.10
CA VAL A 117 -19.86 11.82 13.72
C VAL A 117 -20.61 10.74 12.92
N ILE A 118 -21.41 11.17 11.94
CA ILE A 118 -22.14 10.26 11.05
C ILE A 118 -21.14 9.66 10.05
N HIS A 119 -21.06 8.32 10.02
CA HIS A 119 -20.11 7.59 9.19
C HIS A 119 -20.65 6.23 8.77
N TRP A 120 -19.94 5.60 7.86
CA TRP A 120 -20.04 4.18 7.55
C TRP A 120 -18.63 3.60 7.32
N HIS A 121 -18.52 2.28 7.44
CA HIS A 121 -17.33 1.53 7.06
C HIS A 121 -17.73 0.14 6.53
N GLY A 122 -16.81 -0.49 5.79
CA GLY A 122 -17.06 -1.78 5.17
C GLY A 122 -15.87 -2.29 4.39
N ALA A 123 -16.02 -3.47 3.79
CA ALA A 123 -15.02 -4.12 2.97
C ALA A 123 -14.92 -3.49 1.57
N ALA A 124 -13.76 -3.68 0.91
CA ALA A 124 -13.59 -3.36 -0.50
C ALA A 124 -14.42 -4.30 -1.40
N PRO A 125 -14.66 -3.92 -2.67
CA PRO A 125 -15.44 -4.74 -3.59
C PRO A 125 -14.88 -6.15 -3.82
N ASP A 126 -13.58 -6.32 -3.70
CA ASP A 126 -12.82 -7.53 -4.03
C ASP A 126 -12.00 -8.10 -2.86
N SER A 127 -12.09 -7.49 -1.68
CA SER A 127 -11.34 -7.93 -0.50
C SER A 127 -12.25 -8.09 0.71
N TRP A 128 -11.96 -9.07 1.53
CA TRP A 128 -12.40 -9.12 2.92
C TRP A 128 -11.78 -7.95 3.70
N PHE A 129 -12.43 -7.55 4.78
CA PHE A 129 -11.93 -6.51 5.67
C PHE A 129 -12.23 -6.87 7.13
N ALA A 130 -11.23 -6.78 7.99
CA ALA A 130 -11.40 -6.92 9.43
C ALA A 130 -10.82 -5.74 10.18
N HIS A 131 -11.50 -5.35 11.24
CA HIS A 131 -11.03 -4.32 12.15
C HIS A 131 -11.46 -4.61 13.60
N VAL A 132 -10.68 -4.10 14.53
CA VAL A 132 -11.11 -4.01 15.94
C VAL A 132 -11.93 -2.74 16.10
N ALA A 133 -13.15 -2.89 16.60
CA ALA A 133 -14.00 -1.79 17.00
C ALA A 133 -13.92 -1.62 18.52
N VAL A 134 -13.50 -0.44 18.97
CA VAL A 134 -13.46 -0.05 20.39
C VAL A 134 -14.54 0.97 20.64
N SER A 135 -15.48 0.66 21.56
CA SER A 135 -16.51 1.61 21.98
C SER A 135 -15.95 2.56 23.05
N CYS A 136 -15.87 3.83 22.71
CA CYS A 136 -15.43 4.87 23.64
C CYS A 136 -16.58 5.31 24.55
N ASN A 137 -16.28 5.77 25.78
CA ASN A 137 -17.28 6.22 26.77
C ASN A 137 -18.47 5.25 26.94
N PRO A 138 -18.23 3.97 27.26
CA PRO A 138 -19.23 2.91 27.14
C PRO A 138 -20.48 3.10 28.03
N GLN A 139 -20.41 3.93 29.07
CA GLN A 139 -21.55 4.24 29.94
C GLN A 139 -22.62 5.07 29.22
N THR A 140 -22.23 5.87 28.24
CA THR A 140 -23.13 6.77 27.52
C THR A 140 -23.17 6.47 26.02
N ASN A 141 -22.35 5.49 25.56
CA ASN A 141 -22.26 5.16 24.15
C ASN A 141 -23.47 4.36 23.68
N GLU A 142 -24.07 4.84 22.63
CA GLU A 142 -25.15 4.18 21.89
C GLU A 142 -24.89 4.33 20.40
N ALA A 143 -25.04 3.26 19.65
CA ALA A 143 -25.00 3.30 18.20
C ALA A 143 -26.38 3.67 17.65
N VAL A 144 -26.47 4.79 16.96
CA VAL A 144 -27.70 5.24 16.30
C VAL A 144 -27.62 4.98 14.82
N TRP A 145 -28.48 4.08 14.33
CA TRP A 145 -28.50 3.63 12.94
C TRP A 145 -29.40 4.51 12.09
N LEU A 146 -28.91 4.84 10.89
CA LEU A 146 -29.56 5.70 9.91
C LEU A 146 -29.84 4.91 8.61
N SER A 147 -29.93 5.63 7.47
CA SER A 147 -30.17 5.03 6.17
C SER A 147 -29.09 4.07 5.70
N PRO A 148 -29.44 3.05 4.91
CA PRO A 148 -28.45 2.19 4.26
C PRO A 148 -27.54 2.99 3.30
N VAL A 149 -26.28 2.56 3.20
CA VAL A 149 -25.36 3.01 2.13
C VAL A 149 -25.70 2.25 0.87
N GLY A 150 -26.43 2.89 -0.05
CA GLY A 150 -26.88 2.28 -1.30
C GLY A 150 -25.74 1.83 -2.20
N GLU A 151 -26.05 0.96 -3.16
CA GLU A 151 -25.01 0.42 -4.08
C GLU A 151 -24.29 1.51 -4.86
N LYS A 152 -25.04 2.48 -5.38
CA LYS A 152 -24.46 3.61 -6.13
C LYS A 152 -23.53 4.44 -5.24
N GLU A 153 -23.99 4.80 -4.03
CA GLU A 153 -23.22 5.59 -3.07
C GLU A 153 -21.92 4.88 -2.66
N TYR A 154 -22.00 3.55 -2.43
CA TYR A 154 -20.82 2.73 -2.13
C TYR A 154 -19.83 2.68 -3.30
N GLN A 155 -20.32 2.48 -4.53
CA GLN A 155 -19.46 2.45 -5.72
C GLN A 155 -18.77 3.79 -5.97
N GLU A 156 -19.50 4.89 -5.84
CA GLU A 156 -18.93 6.24 -5.98
C GLU A 156 -17.84 6.50 -4.91
N ALA A 157 -18.12 6.19 -3.65
CA ALA A 157 -17.19 6.39 -2.55
C ALA A 157 -15.91 5.56 -2.71
N THR A 158 -16.05 4.26 -3.05
CA THR A 158 -14.89 3.37 -3.24
C THR A 158 -14.07 3.76 -4.47
N SER A 159 -14.72 4.13 -5.58
CA SER A 159 -14.01 4.57 -6.80
C SER A 159 -13.27 5.88 -6.60
N GLN A 160 -13.83 6.84 -5.86
CA GLN A 160 -13.14 8.07 -5.53
C GLN A 160 -11.90 7.81 -4.67
N ALA A 161 -12.02 6.97 -3.64
CA ALA A 161 -10.89 6.61 -2.78
C ALA A 161 -9.80 5.87 -3.54
N GLU A 162 -10.16 4.98 -4.50
CA GLU A 162 -9.19 4.32 -5.39
C GLU A 162 -8.47 5.33 -6.29
N ASN A 163 -9.18 6.30 -6.84
CA ASN A 163 -8.57 7.32 -7.67
C ASN A 163 -7.59 8.19 -6.88
N VAL A 164 -7.95 8.61 -5.66
CA VAL A 164 -7.04 9.36 -4.77
C VAL A 164 -5.81 8.52 -4.42
N TYR A 165 -5.98 7.23 -4.13
CA TYR A 165 -4.88 6.32 -3.87
C TYR A 165 -3.99 6.12 -5.10
N ALA A 166 -4.59 5.94 -6.28
CA ALA A 166 -3.86 5.81 -7.54
C ALA A 166 -3.12 7.09 -7.90
N GLU A 167 -3.72 8.26 -7.65
CA GLU A 167 -3.10 9.58 -7.85
C GLU A 167 -1.91 9.79 -6.90
N ALA A 168 -2.08 9.47 -5.60
CA ALA A 168 -1.00 9.55 -4.61
C ALA A 168 0.17 8.61 -4.95
N ASN A 169 -0.12 7.44 -5.55
CA ASN A 169 0.91 6.52 -6.05
C ASN A 169 1.52 6.97 -7.38
N ARG A 170 0.92 7.92 -8.08
CA ARG A 170 1.48 8.53 -9.31
C ARG A 170 2.53 9.62 -9.05
N VAL A 171 2.77 9.98 -7.81
CA VAL A 171 3.80 10.96 -7.43
C VAL A 171 5.20 10.50 -7.86
N LEU A 172 5.43 9.18 -7.95
CA LEU A 172 6.65 8.63 -8.52
C LEU A 172 6.43 8.28 -10.00
N GLU A 173 7.30 8.74 -10.86
CA GLU A 173 7.33 8.31 -12.26
C GLU A 173 7.66 6.81 -12.38
N ALA A 174 7.35 6.20 -13.54
CA ALA A 174 7.54 4.75 -13.74
C ALA A 174 8.97 4.28 -13.43
N ARG A 175 9.96 5.12 -13.73
CA ARG A 175 11.37 4.89 -13.42
C ARG A 175 11.64 4.90 -11.91
N GLU A 176 11.09 5.84 -11.18
CA GLU A 176 11.24 5.95 -9.73
C GLU A 176 10.56 4.79 -9.00
N GLN A 177 9.37 4.39 -9.46
CA GLN A 177 8.69 3.19 -8.95
C GLN A 177 9.51 1.92 -9.17
N ALA A 178 10.23 1.83 -10.30
CA ALA A 178 11.12 0.72 -10.58
C ALA A 178 12.32 0.71 -9.61
N ILE A 179 12.92 1.86 -9.31
CA ILE A 179 14.00 1.99 -8.30
C ILE A 179 13.54 1.47 -6.95
N VAL A 180 12.34 1.89 -6.49
CA VAL A 180 11.76 1.43 -5.21
C VAL A 180 11.59 -0.08 -5.20
N SER A 181 11.05 -0.66 -6.28
CA SER A 181 10.82 -2.10 -6.40
C SER A 181 12.12 -2.89 -6.39
N ILE A 182 13.12 -2.45 -7.17
CA ILE A 182 14.46 -3.07 -7.23
C ILE A 182 15.12 -3.04 -5.86
N ALA A 183 15.13 -1.89 -5.18
CA ALA A 183 15.72 -1.73 -3.86
C ALA A 183 15.02 -2.60 -2.81
N ALA A 184 13.69 -2.63 -2.81
CA ALA A 184 12.89 -3.43 -1.87
C ALA A 184 13.13 -4.93 -2.01
N TYR A 185 13.10 -5.47 -3.24
CA TYR A 185 13.35 -6.89 -3.48
C TYR A 185 14.81 -7.28 -3.25
N THR A 186 15.76 -6.39 -3.52
CA THR A 186 17.17 -6.55 -3.14
C THR A 186 17.30 -6.67 -1.62
N GLY A 187 16.72 -5.73 -0.87
CA GLY A 187 16.73 -5.73 0.59
C GLY A 187 16.06 -6.96 1.21
N LYS A 188 14.97 -7.43 0.62
CA LYS A 188 14.27 -8.66 1.02
C LYS A 188 15.05 -9.94 0.66
N GLY A 189 15.89 -9.91 -0.38
CA GLY A 189 16.56 -11.07 -0.95
C GLY A 189 15.64 -11.94 -1.81
N ASP A 190 14.55 -11.38 -2.32
CA ASP A 190 13.56 -12.05 -3.17
C ASP A 190 13.98 -11.95 -4.64
N LEU A 191 14.82 -12.89 -5.07
CA LEU A 191 15.44 -12.85 -6.41
C LEU A 191 14.43 -13.06 -7.54
N ALA A 192 13.34 -13.78 -7.30
CA ALA A 192 12.33 -14.03 -8.34
C ALA A 192 11.58 -12.72 -8.70
N HIS A 193 11.11 -11.99 -7.71
CA HIS A 193 10.47 -10.69 -7.93
C HIS A 193 11.48 -9.59 -8.32
N LEU A 194 12.72 -9.67 -7.79
CA LEU A 194 13.79 -8.77 -8.23
C LEU A 194 14.03 -8.85 -9.73
N ARG A 195 14.07 -10.07 -10.30
CA ARG A 195 14.24 -10.27 -11.74
C ARG A 195 13.16 -9.55 -12.54
N GLN A 196 11.90 -9.65 -12.14
CA GLN A 196 10.79 -8.95 -12.78
C GLN A 196 10.92 -7.42 -12.65
N ALA A 197 11.31 -6.93 -11.47
CA ALA A 197 11.53 -5.51 -11.22
C ALA A 197 12.68 -4.94 -12.06
N LEU A 198 13.76 -5.70 -12.26
CA LEU A 198 14.90 -5.31 -13.10
C LEU A 198 14.48 -5.17 -14.57
N VAL A 199 13.74 -6.16 -15.11
CA VAL A 199 13.20 -6.08 -16.47
C VAL A 199 12.31 -4.86 -16.63
N LYS A 200 11.35 -4.66 -15.69
CA LYS A 200 10.45 -3.52 -15.71
C LYS A 200 11.20 -2.19 -15.57
N GLY A 201 12.29 -2.15 -14.81
CA GLY A 201 13.14 -0.97 -14.68
C GLY A 201 13.76 -0.56 -16.01
N LEU A 202 14.36 -1.51 -16.74
CA LEU A 202 14.91 -1.26 -18.07
C LEU A 202 13.82 -0.82 -19.07
N GLU A 203 12.64 -1.45 -19.01
CA GLU A 203 11.49 -1.09 -19.87
C GLU A 203 10.90 0.30 -19.53
N SER A 204 11.07 0.76 -18.31
CA SER A 204 10.68 2.12 -17.89
C SER A 204 11.70 3.20 -18.23
N GLY A 205 12.78 2.83 -18.96
CA GLY A 205 13.81 3.76 -19.41
C GLY A 205 14.99 3.92 -18.47
N MET A 206 15.14 3.06 -17.45
CA MET A 206 16.38 3.02 -16.68
C MET A 206 17.52 2.46 -17.56
N THR A 207 18.69 3.04 -17.39
CA THR A 207 19.90 2.54 -18.06
C THR A 207 20.56 1.43 -17.23
N VAL A 208 21.44 0.64 -17.85
CA VAL A 208 22.19 -0.43 -17.18
C VAL A 208 22.99 0.11 -16.02
N ASN A 209 23.68 1.24 -16.22
CA ASN A 209 24.48 1.87 -15.16
C ASN A 209 23.63 2.41 -14.02
N GLU A 210 22.44 2.97 -14.28
CA GLU A 210 21.54 3.42 -13.22
C GLU A 210 21.02 2.26 -12.37
N VAL A 211 20.69 1.12 -12.99
CA VAL A 211 20.31 -0.09 -12.24
C VAL A 211 21.49 -0.58 -11.39
N ASN A 212 22.70 -0.62 -11.95
CA ASN A 212 23.91 -0.99 -11.21
C ASN A 212 24.13 -0.09 -9.99
N GLU A 213 23.97 1.22 -10.14
CA GLU A 213 24.12 2.18 -9.03
C GLU A 213 23.09 1.91 -7.91
N VAL A 214 21.83 1.60 -8.24
CA VAL A 214 20.81 1.23 -7.25
C VAL A 214 21.25 -0.02 -6.47
N LEU A 215 21.73 -1.05 -7.17
CA LEU A 215 22.15 -2.32 -6.56
C LEU A 215 23.42 -2.15 -5.69
N ILE A 216 24.37 -1.35 -6.16
CA ILE A 216 25.60 -1.01 -5.41
C ILE A 216 25.23 -0.19 -4.17
N HIS A 217 24.39 0.82 -4.32
CA HIS A 217 23.96 1.66 -3.20
C HIS A 217 23.20 0.86 -2.13
N ALA A 218 22.42 -0.14 -2.53
CA ALA A 218 21.72 -1.05 -1.61
C ALA A 218 22.65 -1.80 -0.66
N TYR A 219 23.96 -1.97 -1.01
CA TYR A 219 24.96 -2.59 -0.14
C TYR A 219 25.01 -1.94 1.24
N ALA A 220 24.94 -0.61 1.31
CA ALA A 220 25.00 0.14 2.56
C ALA A 220 23.84 -0.18 3.53
N TYR A 221 22.70 -0.66 3.02
CA TYR A 221 21.48 -0.89 3.79
C TYR A 221 21.15 -2.37 4.02
N CYS A 222 21.44 -3.24 3.06
CA CYS A 222 21.08 -4.65 3.14
C CYS A 222 22.29 -5.61 3.20
N GLY A 223 23.52 -5.06 3.19
CA GLY A 223 24.76 -5.79 3.30
C GLY A 223 25.25 -6.41 1.99
N PHE A 224 26.53 -6.73 1.96
CA PHE A 224 27.25 -7.23 0.78
C PHE A 224 26.61 -8.47 0.13
N PRO A 225 26.20 -9.53 0.87
CA PRO A 225 25.69 -10.74 0.23
C PRO A 225 24.43 -10.49 -0.60
N ARG A 226 23.50 -9.63 -0.14
CA ARG A 226 22.26 -9.32 -0.86
C ARG A 226 22.51 -8.46 -2.09
N SER A 227 23.33 -7.42 -1.97
CA SER A 227 23.73 -6.59 -3.09
C SER A 227 24.46 -7.41 -4.16
N LEU A 228 25.42 -8.25 -3.78
CA LEU A 228 26.15 -9.10 -4.72
C LEU A 228 25.22 -10.06 -5.49
N ARG A 229 24.29 -10.72 -4.79
CA ARG A 229 23.32 -11.62 -5.45
C ARG A 229 22.37 -10.87 -6.37
N ALA A 230 22.01 -9.66 -6.02
CA ALA A 230 21.17 -8.80 -6.86
C ALA A 230 21.92 -8.40 -8.15
N ILE A 231 23.20 -8.03 -8.05
CA ILE A 231 24.05 -7.72 -9.21
C ILE A 231 24.21 -8.97 -10.11
N GLN A 232 24.45 -10.15 -9.54
CA GLN A 232 24.51 -11.40 -10.30
C GLN A 232 23.20 -11.71 -11.03
N THR A 233 22.05 -11.45 -10.38
CA THR A 233 20.72 -11.59 -10.99
C THR A 233 20.57 -10.61 -12.15
N PHE A 234 21.03 -9.38 -11.98
CA PHE A 234 20.97 -8.35 -13.03
C PHE A 234 21.83 -8.72 -14.25
N MET A 235 23.05 -9.20 -14.04
CA MET A 235 23.91 -9.70 -15.13
C MET A 235 23.20 -10.78 -15.95
N GLN A 236 22.49 -11.71 -15.30
CA GLN A 236 21.70 -12.73 -16.00
C GLN A 236 20.56 -12.12 -16.82
N VAL A 237 19.85 -11.13 -16.27
CA VAL A 237 18.78 -10.42 -16.98
C VAL A 237 19.33 -9.73 -18.23
N ILE A 238 20.45 -9.03 -18.13
CA ILE A 238 21.09 -8.36 -19.28
C ILE A 238 21.48 -9.39 -20.37
N GLU A 239 22.11 -10.50 -19.98
CA GLU A 239 22.52 -11.53 -20.95
C GLU A 239 21.32 -12.18 -21.65
N GLU A 240 20.24 -12.46 -20.93
CA GLU A 240 19.01 -12.98 -21.53
C GLU A 240 18.37 -11.98 -22.50
N ARG A 241 18.27 -10.72 -22.11
CA ARG A 241 17.72 -9.65 -22.97
C ARG A 241 18.57 -9.50 -24.24
N LYS A 242 19.89 -9.54 -24.09
CA LYS A 242 20.83 -9.53 -25.22
C LYS A 242 20.65 -10.73 -26.14
N SER A 243 20.44 -11.93 -25.59
CA SER A 243 20.19 -13.14 -26.38
C SER A 243 18.87 -13.07 -27.15
N MET A 244 17.89 -12.32 -26.68
CA MET A 244 16.63 -12.02 -27.38
C MET A 244 16.74 -10.88 -28.39
N GLY A 245 17.94 -10.33 -28.59
CA GLY A 245 18.19 -9.22 -29.53
C GLY A 245 17.79 -7.85 -28.96
N ILE A 246 17.48 -7.75 -27.67
CA ILE A 246 17.17 -6.47 -27.01
C ILE A 246 18.48 -5.77 -26.69
N LYS A 247 18.58 -4.49 -27.06
CA LYS A 247 19.74 -3.65 -26.77
C LYS A 247 19.37 -2.60 -25.73
N ASP A 248 19.72 -2.87 -24.49
CA ASP A 248 19.53 -1.93 -23.39
C ASP A 248 20.52 -0.76 -23.47
N VAL A 249 20.12 0.40 -22.98
CA VAL A 249 20.96 1.61 -22.98
C VAL A 249 21.94 1.52 -21.82
N GLU A 250 23.25 1.60 -22.09
CA GLU A 250 24.29 1.56 -21.05
C GLU A 250 24.15 2.71 -20.04
N GLY A 251 23.93 3.91 -20.54
CA GLY A 251 23.81 5.10 -19.70
C GLY A 251 25.17 5.72 -19.34
N ARG A 252 25.10 6.72 -18.45
CA ARG A 252 26.28 7.45 -17.99
C ARG A 252 27.10 6.57 -17.05
N GLU A 253 28.41 6.56 -17.20
CA GLU A 253 29.33 5.95 -16.24
C GLU A 253 29.41 6.76 -14.95
N ALA A 254 29.76 6.08 -13.85
CA ALA A 254 30.05 6.75 -12.57
C ALA A 254 31.18 7.77 -12.75
N SER A 255 31.06 8.90 -12.12
CA SER A 255 32.11 9.93 -12.17
C SER A 255 33.39 9.40 -11.53
N ALA A 256 34.53 9.68 -12.14
CA ALA A 256 35.81 9.36 -11.55
C ALA A 256 35.94 10.03 -10.15
N ILE A 257 36.47 9.28 -9.19
CA ILE A 257 36.78 9.86 -7.88
C ILE A 257 38.07 10.67 -8.07
N GLU A 258 37.95 11.99 -8.00
CA GLU A 258 39.14 12.84 -7.98
C GLU A 258 39.91 12.61 -6.69
N ASP A 259 41.24 12.38 -6.81
CA ASP A 259 42.15 12.17 -5.68
C ASP A 259 42.38 13.47 -4.92
N GLY A 260 41.45 13.81 -4.04
CA GLY A 260 41.50 14.98 -3.17
C GLY A 260 41.12 14.62 -1.73
N GLY A 261 42.07 14.34 -0.86
CA GLY A 261 41.84 14.07 0.55
C GLY A 261 41.44 12.62 0.89
N SER A 262 41.29 12.32 2.17
CA SER A 262 40.90 11.00 2.66
C SER A 262 39.42 10.71 2.31
N ARG A 263 39.03 9.42 2.26
CA ARG A 263 37.63 9.01 2.10
C ARG A 263 36.71 9.65 3.14
N TYR A 264 37.21 9.84 4.34
CA TYR A 264 36.50 10.48 5.45
C TYR A 264 36.21 11.94 5.15
N GLU A 265 37.20 12.71 4.71
CA GLU A 265 37.04 14.13 4.41
C GLU A 265 36.05 14.34 3.27
N ARG A 266 36.17 13.58 2.19
CA ARG A 266 35.20 13.63 1.08
C ARG A 266 33.77 13.30 1.53
N GLY A 267 33.61 12.22 2.31
CA GLY A 267 32.30 11.83 2.85
C GLY A 267 31.70 12.89 3.77
N ARG A 268 32.51 13.51 4.61
CA ARG A 268 32.12 14.62 5.48
C ARG A 268 31.66 15.84 4.68
N ASP A 269 32.41 16.20 3.65
CA ASP A 269 32.14 17.39 2.85
C ASP A 269 30.87 17.20 2.00
N ILE A 270 30.69 16.04 1.36
CA ILE A 270 29.45 15.68 0.66
C ILE A 270 28.25 15.66 1.62
N LEU A 271 28.41 15.11 2.82
CA LEU A 271 27.35 15.08 3.82
C LEU A 271 26.98 16.48 4.30
N ALA A 272 27.96 17.38 4.40
CA ALA A 272 27.74 18.79 4.74
C ALA A 272 26.95 19.51 3.63
N GLU A 273 27.32 19.30 2.37
CA GLU A 273 26.63 19.85 1.20
C GLU A 273 25.17 19.39 1.16
N ILE A 274 24.91 18.07 1.18
CA ILE A 274 23.56 17.49 1.11
C ILE A 274 22.68 17.97 2.27
N SER A 275 23.23 18.13 3.45
CA SER A 275 22.47 18.51 4.65
C SER A 275 22.41 20.03 4.89
N GLY A 276 23.04 20.85 4.03
CA GLY A 276 23.09 22.31 4.19
C GLY A 276 23.77 22.77 5.48
N THR A 277 24.70 21.99 6.04
CA THR A 277 25.40 22.30 7.29
C THR A 277 26.90 22.38 7.05
N SER A 278 27.63 23.11 7.94
CA SER A 278 29.07 23.18 7.85
C SER A 278 29.74 21.82 8.08
N ALA A 279 30.78 21.50 7.30
CA ALA A 279 31.60 20.31 7.44
C ALA A 279 32.36 20.24 8.79
N SER A 280 32.52 21.39 9.45
CA SER A 280 33.20 21.48 10.76
C SER A 280 32.29 21.16 11.94
N VAL A 281 30.98 21.03 11.75
CA VAL A 281 30.02 20.73 12.81
C VAL A 281 29.87 19.21 12.94
N PRO A 282 30.26 18.60 14.08
CA PRO A 282 30.03 17.18 14.33
C PRO A 282 28.53 16.89 14.31
N LYS A 283 28.10 15.91 13.51
CA LYS A 283 26.71 15.48 13.47
C LYS A 283 26.44 14.41 14.51
N ALA A 284 25.47 14.66 15.38
CA ALA A 284 25.03 13.69 16.39
C ALA A 284 24.68 12.36 15.69
N GLY A 285 25.21 11.24 16.18
CA GLY A 285 25.03 9.91 15.64
C GLY A 285 26.08 9.46 14.61
N TYR A 286 26.67 10.35 13.83
CA TYR A 286 27.72 9.98 12.85
C TYR A 286 29.11 9.90 13.47
N ALA A 287 29.40 10.71 14.50
CA ALA A 287 30.68 10.69 15.20
C ALA A 287 30.97 9.35 15.88
N VAL A 288 29.97 8.50 16.12
CA VAL A 288 30.14 7.16 16.68
C VAL A 288 30.73 6.18 15.66
N PHE A 289 30.50 6.41 14.36
CA PHE A 289 30.93 5.54 13.27
C PHE A 289 32.14 6.06 12.49
N ALA A 290 32.59 7.26 12.78
CA ALA A 290 33.73 7.90 12.15
C ALA A 290 34.56 8.57 13.24
N PRO A 291 35.48 7.81 13.90
CA PRO A 291 36.41 8.35 14.89
C PRO A 291 37.40 9.33 14.29
#